data_49fd3e7313c4fdae99962fe483ace31d
#
_entry.id   49fd3e7313c4fdae99962fe483ace31d
#
_cell.length_a   1.000
_cell.length_b   1.000
_cell.length_c   1.000
_cell.angle_alpha   90.00
_cell.angle_beta   90.00
_cell.angle_gamma   90.00
#
_symmetry.space_group_name_H-M   'P 1'
#
loop_
_entity.id
_entity.type
_entity.pdbx_description
1 polymer ?
#
loop_
_entity_poly.entity_id
_entity_poly.type
_entity_poly.pdbx_seq_one_letter_code
_entity_poly.pdbx_strand_id
1 'polypeptide(L)'
;HSGIEAVNHAISEAIAVAHLTRYERQKRDEIANIMNYSFQGIISVNRKGIITLANTCCYTYMKDRKTSLAGEHIKDFFPDIDFDSVIRDKQKILSEVCRFGGKQVLVNCVPVAGDSEEFGCVLTFQGTEQIQAEEGKLRKRMHSDGFTAKYDFSHILYRDSCMEAVISQAMKFSYSDSN
;
A
#
# COMPACT_ATOMS: atom_id res chain seq x y z
N HIS A 1 37.35 -31.95 -36.36
CA HIS A 1 36.71 -30.64 -36.43
C HIS A 1 35.35 -30.64 -35.68
N SER A 2 34.51 -31.66 -35.90
CA SER A 2 33.16 -31.78 -35.30
C SER A 2 33.13 -31.77 -33.73
N GLY A 3 34.11 -32.33 -33.06
CA GLY A 3 34.18 -32.40 -31.60
C GLY A 3 34.43 -31.03 -30.91
N ILE A 4 35.27 -30.19 -31.50
CA ILE A 4 35.61 -28.88 -30.97
C ILE A 4 34.43 -27.90 -31.13
N GLU A 5 33.71 -28.00 -32.23
CA GLU A 5 32.48 -27.18 -32.46
C GLU A 5 31.37 -27.54 -31.50
N ALA A 6 31.17 -28.82 -31.19
CA ALA A 6 30.20 -29.27 -30.18
C ALA A 6 30.54 -28.78 -28.77
N VAL A 7 31.83 -28.81 -28.41
CA VAL A 7 32.29 -28.28 -27.10
C VAL A 7 32.10 -26.77 -27.02
N ASN A 8 32.45 -26.02 -28.06
CA ASN A 8 32.25 -24.56 -28.07
C ASN A 8 30.78 -24.19 -27.99
N HIS A 9 29.90 -24.95 -28.67
CA HIS A 9 28.45 -24.73 -28.59
C HIS A 9 27.93 -24.98 -27.17
N ALA A 10 28.31 -26.09 -26.53
CA ALA A 10 27.92 -26.40 -25.16
C ALA A 10 28.41 -25.36 -24.14
N ILE A 11 29.64 -24.85 -24.32
CA ILE A 11 30.18 -23.78 -23.47
C ILE A 11 29.38 -22.50 -23.66
N SER A 12 29.07 -22.11 -24.90
CA SER A 12 28.28 -20.90 -25.20
C SER A 12 26.88 -20.99 -24.60
N GLU A 13 26.24 -22.14 -24.70
CA GLU A 13 24.92 -22.41 -24.11
C GLU A 13 24.96 -22.35 -22.58
N ALA A 14 25.96 -22.95 -21.95
CA ALA A 14 26.14 -22.90 -20.50
C ALA A 14 26.36 -21.46 -19.99
N ILE A 15 27.15 -20.67 -20.73
CA ILE A 15 27.39 -19.26 -20.42
C ILE A 15 26.09 -18.46 -20.55
N ALA A 16 25.29 -18.68 -21.61
CA ALA A 16 24.01 -17.98 -21.81
C ALA A 16 23.01 -18.30 -20.69
N VAL A 17 22.90 -19.57 -20.29
CA VAL A 17 22.05 -19.98 -19.17
C VAL A 17 22.51 -19.33 -17.85
N ALA A 18 23.83 -19.34 -17.60
CA ALA A 18 24.37 -18.71 -16.40
C ALA A 18 24.12 -17.19 -16.35
N HIS A 19 24.25 -16.50 -17.49
CA HIS A 19 23.92 -15.08 -17.59
C HIS A 19 22.43 -14.80 -17.35
N LEU A 20 21.53 -15.61 -17.94
CA LEU A 20 20.09 -15.47 -17.74
C LEU A 20 19.71 -15.67 -16.29
N THR A 21 20.20 -16.74 -15.65
CA THR A 21 19.94 -17.02 -14.23
C THR A 21 20.46 -15.90 -13.31
N ARG A 22 21.62 -15.35 -13.61
CA ARG A 22 22.18 -14.23 -12.85
C ARG A 22 21.34 -12.96 -13.02
N TYR A 23 20.91 -12.66 -14.24
CA TYR A 23 20.04 -11.52 -14.51
C TYR A 23 18.68 -11.63 -13.79
N GLU A 24 18.04 -12.80 -13.82
CA GLU A 24 16.79 -13.05 -13.13
C GLU A 24 16.93 -12.91 -11.61
N ARG A 25 18.04 -13.41 -11.02
CA ARG A 25 18.31 -13.21 -9.59
C ARG A 25 18.48 -11.74 -9.25
N GLN A 26 19.28 -11.02 -10.04
CA GLN A 26 19.50 -9.58 -9.80
C GLN A 26 18.20 -8.78 -9.87
N LYS A 27 17.33 -9.07 -10.84
CA LYS A 27 16.01 -8.44 -10.97
C LYS A 27 15.09 -8.77 -9.80
N ARG A 28 15.11 -10.00 -9.34
CA ARG A 28 14.35 -10.43 -8.16
C ARG A 28 14.81 -9.71 -6.90
N ASP A 29 16.12 -9.60 -6.69
CA ASP A 29 16.71 -8.91 -5.54
C ASP A 29 16.40 -7.41 -5.58
N GLU A 30 16.45 -6.79 -6.77
CA GLU A 30 16.07 -5.39 -6.96
C GLU A 30 14.60 -5.14 -6.56
N ILE A 31 13.67 -5.97 -7.05
CA ILE A 31 12.25 -5.89 -6.71
C ILE A 31 12.03 -6.10 -5.21
N ALA A 32 12.67 -7.11 -4.61
CA ALA A 32 12.58 -7.38 -3.19
C ALA A 32 13.07 -6.20 -2.34
N ASN A 33 14.17 -5.56 -2.74
CA ASN A 33 14.68 -4.36 -2.08
C ASN A 33 13.69 -3.20 -2.18
N ILE A 34 13.15 -2.90 -3.37
CA ILE A 34 12.14 -1.84 -3.56
C ILE A 34 10.93 -2.08 -2.66
N MET A 35 10.42 -3.31 -2.63
CA MET A 35 9.28 -3.68 -1.80
C MET A 35 9.58 -3.54 -0.30
N ASN A 36 10.79 -3.88 0.15
CA ASN A 36 11.18 -3.80 1.54
C ASN A 36 11.42 -2.36 2.03
N TYR A 37 11.73 -1.43 1.12
CA TYR A 37 11.82 0.00 1.44
C TYR A 37 10.45 0.70 1.45
N SER A 38 9.38 0.00 1.06
CA SER A 38 8.02 0.55 1.16
C SER A 38 7.59 0.68 2.62
N PHE A 39 6.98 1.81 2.96
CA PHE A 39 6.33 2.03 4.26
C PHE A 39 4.98 1.31 4.38
N GLN A 40 4.50 0.73 3.30
CA GLN A 40 3.25 -0.03 3.25
C GLN A 40 3.54 -1.53 3.30
N GLY A 41 2.68 -2.29 3.96
CA GLY A 41 2.65 -3.74 3.82
C GLY A 41 2.19 -4.12 2.42
N ILE A 42 2.94 -5.01 1.77
CA ILE A 42 2.64 -5.50 0.43
C ILE A 42 2.59 -7.03 0.48
N ILE A 43 1.45 -7.58 0.06
CA ILE A 43 1.22 -9.02 0.00
C ILE A 43 0.77 -9.39 -1.42
N SER A 44 1.41 -10.38 -2.02
CA SER A 44 0.97 -11.00 -3.27
C SER A 44 0.28 -12.32 -2.97
N VAL A 45 -0.83 -12.58 -3.64
CA VAL A 45 -1.68 -13.76 -3.45
C VAL A 45 -1.92 -14.41 -4.80
N ASN A 46 -1.84 -15.74 -4.88
CA ASN A 46 -2.19 -16.48 -6.08
C ASN A 46 -3.72 -16.66 -6.22
N ARG A 47 -4.16 -17.26 -7.33
CA ARG A 47 -5.60 -17.51 -7.59
C ARG A 47 -6.28 -18.43 -6.57
N LYS A 48 -5.52 -19.21 -5.81
CA LYS A 48 -6.03 -20.10 -4.75
C LYS A 48 -6.13 -19.39 -3.38
N GLY A 49 -5.80 -18.11 -3.31
CA GLY A 49 -5.79 -17.37 -2.04
C GLY A 49 -4.56 -17.61 -1.19
N ILE A 50 -3.52 -18.25 -1.71
CA ILE A 50 -2.27 -18.50 -0.99
C ILE A 50 -1.31 -17.32 -1.16
N ILE A 51 -0.75 -16.87 -0.07
CA ILE A 51 0.25 -15.80 -0.05
C ILE A 51 1.53 -16.30 -0.69
N THR A 52 1.97 -15.67 -1.76
CA THR A 52 3.21 -16.01 -2.48
C THR A 52 4.36 -15.11 -2.07
N LEU A 53 4.06 -13.89 -1.63
CA LEU A 53 5.07 -12.92 -1.23
C LEU A 53 4.49 -11.95 -0.19
N ALA A 54 5.32 -11.59 0.80
CA ALA A 54 5.04 -10.53 1.76
C ALA A 54 6.34 -9.76 2.03
N ASN A 55 6.27 -8.42 2.01
CA ASN A 55 7.44 -7.59 2.32
C ASN A 55 7.69 -7.48 3.84
N THR A 56 8.84 -6.94 4.21
CA THR A 56 9.27 -6.81 5.62
C THR A 56 8.28 -5.99 6.46
N CYS A 57 7.62 -5.00 5.86
CA CYS A 57 6.65 -4.16 6.55
C CYS A 57 5.48 -4.96 7.12
N CYS A 58 5.03 -6.03 6.45
CA CYS A 58 3.93 -6.89 6.91
C CYS A 58 4.21 -7.46 8.31
N TYR A 59 5.44 -7.86 8.56
CA TYR A 59 5.85 -8.47 9.84
C TYR A 59 5.93 -7.49 11.00
N THR A 60 5.93 -6.18 10.74
CA THR A 60 5.89 -5.16 11.82
C THR A 60 4.53 -5.07 12.51
N TYR A 61 3.50 -5.58 11.86
CA TYR A 61 2.13 -5.65 12.39
C TYR A 61 1.85 -6.94 13.14
N MET A 62 2.66 -7.97 12.94
CA MET A 62 2.47 -9.26 13.59
C MET A 62 3.11 -9.30 14.98
N LYS A 63 2.42 -9.90 15.95
CA LYS A 63 2.96 -10.12 17.30
C LYS A 63 4.11 -11.12 17.30
N ASP A 64 4.00 -12.16 16.49
CA ASP A 64 5.03 -13.17 16.29
C ASP A 64 5.69 -12.98 14.91
N ARG A 65 6.90 -12.42 14.92
CA ARG A 65 7.69 -12.17 13.71
C ARG A 65 8.31 -13.44 13.10
N LYS A 66 8.17 -14.58 13.77
CA LYS A 66 8.76 -15.85 13.31
C LYS A 66 7.84 -16.60 12.36
N THR A 67 6.55 -16.28 12.32
CA THR A 67 5.59 -16.92 11.43
C THR A 67 5.76 -16.36 10.02
N SER A 68 6.09 -17.23 9.07
CA SER A 68 6.11 -16.85 7.65
C SER A 68 4.68 -16.66 7.16
N LEU A 69 4.42 -15.55 6.49
CA LEU A 69 3.14 -15.32 5.80
C LEU A 69 3.05 -16.10 4.49
N ALA A 70 4.19 -16.33 3.83
CA ALA A 70 4.24 -17.06 2.57
C ALA A 70 3.84 -18.53 2.77
N GLY A 71 2.92 -19.00 1.94
CA GLY A 71 2.35 -20.34 2.01
C GLY A 71 1.02 -20.42 2.77
N GLU A 72 0.67 -19.40 3.55
CA GLU A 72 -0.57 -19.34 4.30
C GLU A 72 -1.72 -18.77 3.44
N HIS A 73 -2.96 -19.01 3.86
CA HIS A 73 -4.13 -18.50 3.16
C HIS A 73 -4.46 -17.08 3.61
N ILE A 74 -4.70 -16.17 2.65
CA ILE A 74 -4.91 -14.74 2.93
C ILE A 74 -6.13 -14.47 3.84
N LYS A 75 -7.18 -15.29 3.76
CA LYS A 75 -8.40 -15.16 4.60
C LYS A 75 -8.12 -15.35 6.09
N ASP A 76 -7.06 -16.04 6.46
CA ASP A 76 -6.67 -16.23 7.87
C ASP A 76 -6.21 -14.89 8.50
N PHE A 77 -5.77 -13.96 7.69
CA PHE A 77 -5.27 -12.65 8.10
C PHE A 77 -6.24 -11.51 7.83
N PHE A 78 -7.04 -11.63 6.78
CA PHE A 78 -8.01 -10.61 6.35
C PHE A 78 -9.36 -11.29 6.05
N PRO A 79 -10.09 -11.76 7.08
CA PRO A 79 -11.35 -12.49 6.89
C PRO A 79 -12.46 -11.61 6.30
N ASP A 80 -12.41 -10.30 6.52
CA ASP A 80 -13.44 -9.34 6.10
C ASP A 80 -13.34 -8.98 4.61
N ILE A 81 -12.23 -9.32 3.93
CA ILE A 81 -12.03 -8.98 2.52
C ILE A 81 -12.54 -10.09 1.61
N ASP A 82 -13.39 -9.73 0.67
CA ASP A 82 -13.87 -10.65 -0.37
C ASP A 82 -12.83 -10.80 -1.50
N PHE A 83 -11.81 -11.63 -1.26
CA PHE A 83 -10.79 -11.94 -2.25
C PHE A 83 -11.34 -12.70 -3.47
N ASP A 84 -12.45 -13.43 -3.30
CA ASP A 84 -13.03 -14.19 -4.40
C ASP A 84 -13.59 -13.25 -5.48
N SER A 85 -14.23 -12.16 -5.09
CA SER A 85 -14.66 -11.09 -6.03
C SER A 85 -13.47 -10.41 -6.70
N VAL A 86 -12.38 -10.15 -5.98
CA VAL A 86 -11.19 -9.53 -6.57
C VAL A 86 -10.55 -10.45 -7.62
N ILE A 87 -10.40 -11.73 -7.31
CA ILE A 87 -9.70 -12.68 -8.18
C ILE A 87 -10.58 -13.07 -9.38
N ARG A 88 -11.88 -13.35 -9.15
CA ARG A 88 -12.80 -13.87 -10.15
C ARG A 88 -13.41 -12.80 -11.01
N ASP A 89 -13.93 -11.74 -10.36
CA ASP A 89 -14.71 -10.69 -11.02
C ASP A 89 -13.83 -9.49 -11.38
N LYS A 90 -12.52 -9.55 -11.06
CA LYS A 90 -11.53 -8.48 -11.27
C LYS A 90 -11.93 -7.15 -10.64
N GLN A 91 -12.73 -7.20 -9.58
CA GLN A 91 -13.09 -6.01 -8.82
C GLN A 91 -11.90 -5.52 -8.00
N LYS A 92 -11.79 -4.21 -7.86
CA LYS A 92 -10.79 -3.57 -6.99
C LYS A 92 -11.46 -3.23 -5.67
N ILE A 93 -10.80 -3.56 -4.57
CA ILE A 93 -11.17 -3.08 -3.25
C ILE A 93 -10.20 -1.95 -2.91
N LEU A 94 -10.74 -0.78 -2.63
CA LEU A 94 -9.94 0.41 -2.33
C LEU A 94 -10.39 1.02 -1.01
N SER A 95 -9.43 1.37 -0.18
CA SER A 95 -9.64 2.08 1.09
C SER A 95 -10.54 1.34 2.08
N GLU A 96 -10.49 0.02 2.09
CA GLU A 96 -11.23 -0.79 3.08
C GLU A 96 -10.49 -0.78 4.41
N VAL A 97 -11.24 -0.57 5.51
CA VAL A 97 -10.66 -0.58 6.85
C VAL A 97 -10.79 -1.97 7.45
N CYS A 98 -9.66 -2.61 7.68
CA CYS A 98 -9.58 -3.97 8.21
C CYS A 98 -8.72 -4.03 9.48
N ARG A 99 -8.64 -5.21 10.08
CA ARG A 99 -7.71 -5.50 11.19
C ARG A 99 -6.64 -6.47 10.75
N PHE A 100 -5.37 -6.10 11.01
CA PHE A 100 -4.23 -6.98 10.79
C PHE A 100 -3.28 -6.93 11.99
N GLY A 101 -2.97 -8.08 12.56
CA GLY A 101 -2.11 -8.16 13.75
C GLY A 101 -2.65 -7.42 14.98
N GLY A 102 -3.98 -7.18 15.05
CA GLY A 102 -4.65 -6.44 16.12
C GLY A 102 -4.67 -4.93 15.93
N LYS A 103 -4.10 -4.40 14.83
CA LYS A 103 -4.11 -2.98 14.48
C LYS A 103 -5.11 -2.71 13.36
N GLN A 104 -5.66 -1.51 13.33
CA GLN A 104 -6.46 -1.05 12.18
C GLN A 104 -5.55 -0.66 11.04
N VAL A 105 -5.88 -1.14 9.85
CA VAL A 105 -5.15 -0.88 8.60
C VAL A 105 -6.12 -0.50 7.50
N LEU A 106 -5.70 0.42 6.66
CA LEU A 106 -6.38 0.74 5.41
C LEU A 106 -5.81 -0.15 4.32
N VAL A 107 -6.68 -0.90 3.65
CA VAL A 107 -6.31 -1.94 2.68
C VAL A 107 -6.76 -1.56 1.30
N ASN A 108 -5.89 -1.78 0.32
CA ASN A 108 -6.24 -1.81 -1.10
C ASN A 108 -5.91 -3.19 -1.64
N CYS A 109 -6.82 -3.78 -2.37
CA CYS A 109 -6.61 -5.07 -3.03
C CYS A 109 -6.96 -4.95 -4.51
N VAL A 110 -6.00 -5.25 -5.38
CA VAL A 110 -6.15 -5.13 -6.82
C VAL A 110 -5.80 -6.45 -7.52
N PRO A 111 -6.58 -6.87 -8.54
CA PRO A 111 -6.26 -8.05 -9.30
C PRO A 111 -5.01 -7.81 -10.14
N VAL A 112 -4.16 -8.84 -10.26
CA VAL A 112 -3.00 -8.82 -11.16
C VAL A 112 -3.38 -9.49 -12.46
N ALA A 113 -3.12 -8.79 -13.57
CA ALA A 113 -3.31 -9.33 -14.90
C ALA A 113 -2.17 -10.33 -15.21
N GLY A 114 -2.54 -11.55 -15.57
CA GLY A 114 -1.61 -12.62 -15.98
C GLY A 114 -2.38 -13.90 -16.27
N ASP A 115 -1.87 -14.69 -17.19
CA ASP A 115 -2.51 -15.96 -17.59
C ASP A 115 -2.07 -17.13 -16.71
N SER A 116 -1.06 -16.94 -15.84
CA SER A 116 -0.60 -17.99 -14.96
C SER A 116 -1.44 -18.08 -13.67
N GLU A 117 -1.58 -19.27 -13.11
CA GLU A 117 -2.24 -19.51 -11.82
C GLU A 117 -1.49 -18.85 -10.64
N GLU A 118 -0.26 -18.41 -10.85
CA GLU A 118 0.59 -17.79 -9.84
C GLU A 118 0.15 -16.38 -9.45
N PHE A 119 -0.61 -15.69 -10.33
CA PHE A 119 -1.05 -14.31 -10.09
C PHE A 119 -2.55 -14.25 -9.84
N GLY A 120 -2.93 -13.82 -8.67
CA GLY A 120 -4.32 -13.58 -8.27
C GLY A 120 -4.57 -12.10 -7.99
N CYS A 121 -4.04 -11.59 -6.88
CA CYS A 121 -4.15 -10.18 -6.51
C CYS A 121 -2.93 -9.70 -5.72
N VAL A 122 -2.76 -8.39 -5.69
CA VAL A 122 -1.84 -7.70 -4.78
C VAL A 122 -2.64 -6.89 -3.79
N LEU A 123 -2.33 -7.07 -2.53
CA LEU A 123 -2.88 -6.35 -1.40
C LEU A 123 -1.82 -5.42 -0.84
N THR A 124 -2.15 -4.14 -0.69
CA THR A 124 -1.33 -3.16 0.02
C THR A 124 -2.09 -2.65 1.23
N PHE A 125 -1.38 -2.39 2.33
CA PHE A 125 -2.02 -1.84 3.52
C PHE A 125 -1.09 -0.92 4.30
N GLN A 126 -1.70 0.03 5.02
CA GLN A 126 -1.01 0.97 5.90
C GLN A 126 -1.80 1.14 7.20
N GLY A 127 -1.11 1.31 8.31
CA GLY A 127 -1.76 1.57 9.60
C GLY A 127 -2.46 2.92 9.62
N THR A 128 -3.68 2.95 10.14
CA THR A 128 -4.46 4.20 10.24
C THR A 128 -3.78 5.24 11.12
N GLU A 129 -3.05 4.82 12.16
CA GLU A 129 -2.24 5.71 13.00
C GLU A 129 -1.13 6.42 12.21
N GLN A 130 -0.49 5.72 11.26
CA GLN A 130 0.55 6.29 10.40
C GLN A 130 -0.04 7.34 9.46
N ILE A 131 -1.19 7.06 8.86
CA ILE A 131 -1.90 7.98 7.97
C ILE A 131 -2.24 9.27 8.73
N GLN A 132 -2.82 9.15 9.93
CA GLN A 132 -3.15 10.30 10.77
C GLN A 132 -1.92 11.12 11.16
N ALA A 133 -0.80 10.45 11.47
CA ALA A 133 0.45 11.14 11.81
C ALA A 133 1.02 11.91 10.59
N GLU A 134 0.94 11.35 9.39
CA GLU A 134 1.38 11.99 8.14
C GLU A 134 0.48 13.18 7.79
N GLU A 135 -0.84 13.03 7.88
CA GLU A 135 -1.79 14.14 7.70
C GLU A 135 -1.56 15.27 8.70
N GLY A 136 -1.31 14.94 9.96
CA GLY A 136 -1.01 15.92 11.00
C GLY A 136 0.28 16.71 10.70
N LYS A 137 1.32 16.05 10.17
CA LYS A 137 2.56 16.72 9.73
C LYS A 137 2.31 17.61 8.53
N LEU A 138 1.54 17.14 7.55
CA LEU A 138 1.20 17.93 6.37
C LEU A 138 0.41 19.16 6.75
N ARG A 139 -0.62 19.01 7.60
CA ARG A 139 -1.43 20.13 8.08
C ARG A 139 -0.60 21.18 8.83
N LYS A 140 0.36 20.75 9.67
CA LYS A 140 1.29 21.66 10.35
C LYS A 140 2.18 22.43 9.36
N ARG A 141 2.69 21.77 8.32
CA ARG A 141 3.48 22.42 7.27
C ARG A 141 2.65 23.44 6.49
N MET A 142 1.45 23.09 6.08
CA MET A 142 0.55 24.01 5.39
C MET A 142 0.22 25.23 6.26
N HIS A 143 0.09 25.05 7.58
CA HIS A 143 -0.06 26.15 8.53
C HIS A 143 1.19 27.06 8.58
N SER A 144 2.40 26.46 8.60
CA SER A 144 3.66 27.24 8.64
C SER A 144 3.93 27.98 7.33
N ASP A 145 3.49 27.44 6.20
CA ASP A 145 3.70 28.01 4.88
C ASP A 145 2.62 29.05 4.48
N GLY A 146 1.72 29.42 5.42
CA GLY A 146 0.75 30.51 5.22
C GLY A 146 -0.48 30.14 4.38
N PHE A 147 -0.70 28.86 4.13
CA PHE A 147 -1.92 28.37 3.41
C PHE A 147 -3.19 28.41 4.25
N THR A 148 -3.10 28.82 5.53
CA THR A 148 -4.26 29.04 6.39
C THR A 148 -4.44 30.50 6.66
N ALA A 149 -5.71 30.93 6.77
CA ALA A 149 -6.02 32.32 7.04
C ALA A 149 -5.31 32.78 8.33
N LYS A 150 -4.55 33.86 8.21
CA LYS A 150 -3.83 34.49 9.35
C LYS A 150 -4.80 35.05 10.39
N TYR A 151 -6.03 35.31 10.00
CA TYR A 151 -7.08 35.87 10.81
C TYR A 151 -8.28 34.95 10.80
N ASP A 152 -8.90 34.72 11.94
CA ASP A 152 -10.18 34.07 12.11
C ASP A 152 -11.27 35.09 12.50
N PHE A 153 -12.49 34.62 12.68
CA PHE A 153 -13.61 35.47 13.05
C PHE A 153 -13.41 36.18 14.37
N SER A 154 -12.56 35.69 15.28
CA SER A 154 -12.28 36.29 16.58
C SER A 154 -11.44 37.55 16.48
N HIS A 155 -10.74 37.77 15.34
CA HIS A 155 -9.93 38.96 15.07
C HIS A 155 -10.77 40.11 14.48
N ILE A 156 -12.05 39.90 14.18
CA ILE A 156 -12.92 40.96 13.65
C ILE A 156 -13.44 41.78 14.83
N LEU A 157 -12.96 43.05 14.90
CA LEU A 157 -13.43 44.01 15.90
C LEU A 157 -14.71 44.67 15.37
N TYR A 158 -15.80 44.57 16.12
CA TYR A 158 -17.09 45.22 15.79
C TYR A 158 -17.72 45.81 17.04
N ARG A 159 -18.58 46.82 16.82
CA ARG A 159 -19.35 47.50 17.88
C ARG A 159 -20.86 47.43 17.67
N ASP A 160 -21.28 46.95 16.51
CA ASP A 160 -22.70 46.93 16.12
C ASP A 160 -23.27 45.53 16.32
N SER A 161 -24.46 45.43 16.93
CA SER A 161 -25.20 44.19 17.12
C SER A 161 -25.58 43.49 15.81
N CYS A 162 -25.73 44.25 14.74
CA CYS A 162 -25.99 43.70 13.39
C CYS A 162 -24.77 42.89 12.89
N MET A 163 -23.53 43.37 13.12
CA MET A 163 -22.32 42.64 12.77
C MET A 163 -22.13 41.38 13.60
N GLU A 164 -22.54 41.37 14.87
CA GLU A 164 -22.49 40.19 15.71
C GLU A 164 -23.37 39.05 15.12
N ALA A 165 -24.54 39.37 14.66
CA ALA A 165 -25.46 38.42 14.01
C ALA A 165 -24.82 37.85 12.71
N VAL A 166 -24.21 38.70 11.89
CA VAL A 166 -23.56 38.30 10.64
C VAL A 166 -22.39 37.37 10.91
N ILE A 167 -21.53 37.71 11.86
CA ILE A 167 -20.36 36.88 12.21
C ILE A 167 -20.78 35.53 12.79
N SER A 168 -21.81 35.53 13.66
CA SER A 168 -22.37 34.30 14.21
C SER A 168 -22.94 33.39 13.12
N GLN A 169 -23.58 33.95 12.13
CA GLN A 169 -24.13 33.22 10.98
C GLN A 169 -22.99 32.68 10.08
N ALA A 170 -21.99 33.49 9.80
CA ALA A 170 -20.81 33.10 9.02
C ALA A 170 -20.04 31.96 9.70
N MET A 171 -19.85 31.99 11.04
CA MET A 171 -19.27 30.90 11.79
C MET A 171 -20.06 29.60 11.64
N LYS A 172 -21.40 29.64 11.73
CA LYS A 172 -22.23 28.46 11.54
C LYS A 172 -22.04 27.83 10.16
N PHE A 173 -21.94 28.67 9.12
CA PHE A 173 -21.69 28.16 7.75
C PHE A 173 -20.27 27.63 7.56
N SER A 174 -19.26 28.18 8.24
CA SER A 174 -17.88 27.69 8.14
C SER A 174 -17.68 26.30 8.77
N TYR A 175 -18.56 25.90 9.71
CA TYR A 175 -18.54 24.56 10.33
C TYR A 175 -19.48 23.55 9.63
N SER A 176 -20.33 24.00 8.71
CA SER A 176 -21.12 23.10 7.89
C SER A 176 -20.28 22.66 6.69
N ASP A 177 -19.97 21.37 6.59
CA ASP A 177 -19.42 20.73 5.39
C ASP A 177 -20.44 20.84 4.25
N SER A 178 -20.45 22.01 3.61
CA SER A 178 -21.18 22.23 2.37
C SER A 178 -20.17 22.16 1.23
N ASN A 179 -19.88 20.93 0.79
CA ASN A 179 -19.39 20.65 -0.54
C ASN A 179 -20.53 20.09 -1.37
#